data_c4637ea76f7344b10a55ffdd7ba99a4c
#
_entry.id   c4637ea76f7344b10a55ffdd7ba99a4c
#
_cell.length_a   1.000
_cell.length_b   1.000
_cell.length_c   1.000
_cell.angle_alpha   90.00
_cell.angle_beta   90.00
_cell.angle_gamma   90.00
#
_symmetry.space_group_name_H-M   'P 1'
#
loop_
_entity.id
_entity.type
_entity.pdbx_description
1 polymer ?
#
loop_
_entity_poly.entity_id
_entity_poly.type
_entity_poly.pdbx_seq_one_letter_code
_entity_poly.pdbx_strand_id
1 'polypeptide(L)'
;MTSASPFRITTVCLGNICRSPMAEAVIRARVTDAGLDELVLVDSAGTDGWHIGEDADPRALQTLRAAGYDLAHAGRQITAEWFLEPGRPDLLLTMDSSNYATVIALAPDDDARERIRMMRSFDPALEGVPEGDPRLDVPDPWYGDHDGFADVLAMLEAAADGLVADLPLLLDR
;
A
#
# COMPACT_ATOMS: atom_id res chain seq x y z
N MET A 1 -13.86 -11.98 -26.09
CA MET A 1 -12.61 -12.00 -25.32
C MET A 1 -12.91 -11.43 -23.96
N THR A 2 -12.83 -12.21 -22.91
CA THR A 2 -12.89 -11.72 -21.55
C THR A 2 -11.58 -11.01 -21.25
N SER A 3 -11.60 -9.69 -21.15
CA SER A 3 -10.50 -8.94 -20.56
C SER A 3 -10.29 -9.49 -19.15
N ALA A 4 -9.12 -10.02 -18.86
CA ALA A 4 -8.78 -10.42 -17.50
C ALA A 4 -8.94 -9.20 -16.59
N SER A 5 -9.51 -9.39 -15.40
CA SER A 5 -9.60 -8.29 -14.42
C SER A 5 -8.20 -7.81 -14.07
N PRO A 6 -8.00 -6.48 -13.92
CA PRO A 6 -6.69 -5.96 -13.52
C PRO A 6 -6.24 -6.53 -12.18
N PHE A 7 -4.93 -6.71 -12.04
CA PHE A 7 -4.30 -7.08 -10.76
C PHE A 7 -4.45 -5.93 -9.77
N ARG A 8 -5.06 -6.19 -8.63
CA ARG A 8 -5.40 -5.17 -7.65
C ARG A 8 -4.43 -5.17 -6.48
N ILE A 9 -3.78 -4.03 -6.24
CA ILE A 9 -2.91 -3.76 -5.09
C ILE A 9 -3.63 -2.80 -4.15
N THR A 10 -3.75 -3.16 -2.87
CA THR A 10 -4.29 -2.29 -1.83
C THR A 10 -3.23 -2.04 -0.78
N THR A 11 -2.87 -0.78 -0.57
CA THR A 11 -1.97 -0.37 0.51
C THR A 11 -2.76 -0.09 1.78
N VAL A 12 -2.24 -0.50 2.94
CA VAL A 12 -2.98 -0.44 4.22
C VAL A 12 -2.12 0.15 5.32
N CYS A 13 -2.64 1.18 5.98
CA CYS A 13 -2.10 1.70 7.24
C CYS A 13 -3.19 1.77 8.31
N LEU A 14 -2.99 2.52 9.37
CA LEU A 14 -3.97 2.64 10.46
C LEU A 14 -5.19 3.47 10.04
N GLY A 15 -4.98 4.76 9.74
CA GLY A 15 -6.05 5.73 9.50
C GLY A 15 -6.40 5.99 8.04
N ASN A 16 -5.62 5.49 7.10
CA ASN A 16 -5.77 5.76 5.66
C ASN A 16 -5.72 7.25 5.29
N ILE A 17 -4.90 8.02 5.99
CA ILE A 17 -4.70 9.45 5.69
C ILE A 17 -3.25 9.87 5.47
N CYS A 18 -2.27 9.06 5.88
CA CYS A 18 -0.83 9.37 5.73
C CYS A 18 -0.11 8.34 4.86
N ARG A 19 0.33 7.23 5.46
CA ARG A 19 1.24 6.26 4.83
C ARG A 19 0.61 5.53 3.63
N SER A 20 -0.57 4.96 3.79
CA SER A 20 -1.20 4.20 2.70
C SER A 20 -1.63 5.06 1.52
N PRO A 21 -2.17 6.30 1.69
CA PRO A 21 -2.40 7.18 0.56
C PRO A 21 -1.11 7.59 -0.15
N MET A 22 -0.03 7.86 0.59
CA MET A 22 1.27 8.17 -0.01
C MET A 22 1.80 6.99 -0.81
N ALA A 23 1.73 5.78 -0.26
CA ALA A 23 2.13 4.55 -0.96
C ALA A 23 1.31 4.33 -2.24
N GLU A 24 -0.01 4.53 -2.17
CA GLU A 24 -0.89 4.45 -3.34
C GLU A 24 -0.43 5.38 -4.45
N ALA A 25 -0.16 6.64 -4.14
CA ALA A 25 0.27 7.65 -5.12
C ALA A 25 1.61 7.27 -5.77
N VAL A 26 2.57 6.83 -4.98
CA VAL A 26 3.91 6.42 -5.47
C VAL A 26 3.81 5.19 -6.36
N ILE A 27 3.13 4.14 -5.91
CA ILE A 27 2.97 2.90 -6.69
C ILE A 27 2.24 3.19 -7.99
N ARG A 28 1.17 3.98 -7.97
CA ARG A 28 0.43 4.38 -9.16
C ARG A 28 1.31 5.07 -10.19
N ALA A 29 2.16 6.00 -9.75
CA ALA A 29 3.10 6.68 -10.63
C ALA A 29 4.11 5.71 -11.25
N ARG A 30 4.66 4.79 -10.47
CA ARG A 30 5.61 3.77 -10.96
C ARG A 30 4.95 2.78 -11.93
N VAL A 31 3.72 2.38 -11.67
CA VAL A 31 2.92 1.52 -12.56
C VAL A 31 2.68 2.21 -13.91
N THR A 32 2.32 3.48 -13.90
CA THR A 32 2.12 4.28 -15.11
C THR A 32 3.43 4.43 -15.88
N ASP A 33 4.53 4.76 -15.20
CA ASP A 33 5.85 4.89 -15.84
C ASP A 33 6.33 3.58 -16.49
N ALA A 34 5.91 2.44 -15.95
CA ALA A 34 6.18 1.12 -16.50
C ALA A 34 5.22 0.69 -17.61
N GLY A 35 4.19 1.50 -17.93
CA GLY A 35 3.18 1.16 -18.93
C GLY A 35 2.21 0.05 -18.51
N LEU A 36 1.98 -0.13 -17.20
CA LEU A 36 1.17 -1.21 -16.62
C LEU A 36 -0.18 -0.74 -16.07
N ASP A 37 -0.57 0.50 -16.30
CA ASP A 37 -1.77 1.12 -15.74
C ASP A 37 -3.09 0.47 -16.17
N GLU A 38 -3.11 -0.23 -17.31
CA GLU A 38 -4.28 -1.04 -17.71
C GLU A 38 -4.33 -2.43 -17.05
N LEU A 39 -3.19 -2.89 -16.54
CA LEU A 39 -3.05 -4.24 -15.96
C LEU A 39 -3.08 -4.23 -14.43
N VAL A 40 -2.81 -3.09 -13.80
CA VAL A 40 -2.67 -2.97 -12.35
C VAL A 40 -3.51 -1.82 -11.83
N LEU A 41 -4.39 -2.11 -10.89
CA LEU A 41 -5.13 -1.11 -10.12
C LEU A 41 -4.51 -0.96 -8.74
N VAL A 42 -4.38 0.27 -8.27
CA VAL A 42 -3.83 0.58 -6.95
C VAL A 42 -4.84 1.41 -6.17
N ASP A 43 -5.15 0.99 -4.97
CA ASP A 43 -5.97 1.73 -4.03
C ASP A 43 -5.42 1.59 -2.60
N SER A 44 -6.11 2.18 -1.63
CA SER A 44 -5.67 2.15 -0.23
C SER A 44 -6.83 2.04 0.74
N ALA A 45 -6.55 1.58 1.96
CA ALA A 45 -7.51 1.50 3.05
C ALA A 45 -6.82 1.65 4.40
N GLY A 46 -7.58 1.87 5.46
CA GLY A 46 -7.10 1.84 6.83
C GLY A 46 -7.63 0.64 7.60
N THR A 47 -6.94 0.26 8.66
CA THR A 47 -7.46 -0.74 9.60
C THR A 47 -8.53 -0.13 10.51
N ASP A 48 -8.49 1.18 10.75
CA ASP A 48 -9.52 1.93 11.48
C ASP A 48 -10.43 2.73 10.55
N GLY A 49 -11.63 3.05 11.04
CA GLY A 49 -12.66 3.77 10.31
C GLY A 49 -12.81 5.24 10.68
N TRP A 50 -11.90 5.84 11.44
CA TRP A 50 -12.05 7.20 11.95
C TRP A 50 -12.07 8.28 10.86
N HIS A 51 -11.44 8.03 9.72
CA HIS A 51 -11.28 8.98 8.63
C HIS A 51 -12.00 8.56 7.34
N ILE A 52 -13.03 7.72 7.44
CA ILE A 52 -13.81 7.31 6.27
C ILE A 52 -14.39 8.52 5.56
N GLY A 53 -14.13 8.64 4.26
CA GLY A 53 -14.59 9.74 3.41
C GLY A 53 -13.74 11.00 3.48
N GLU A 54 -12.76 11.06 4.38
CA GLU A 54 -11.87 12.22 4.50
C GLU A 54 -10.72 12.16 3.48
N ASP A 55 -10.21 13.35 3.11
CA ASP A 55 -9.01 13.46 2.30
C ASP A 55 -7.77 13.04 3.10
N ALA A 56 -6.65 12.83 2.41
CA ALA A 56 -5.38 12.57 3.04
C ALA A 56 -4.92 13.76 3.91
N ASP A 57 -4.07 13.48 4.90
CA ASP A 57 -3.48 14.51 5.75
C ASP A 57 -2.83 15.60 4.89
N PRO A 58 -3.05 16.90 5.18
CA PRO A 58 -2.48 17.99 4.39
C PRO A 58 -0.97 17.93 4.26
N ARG A 59 -0.27 17.43 5.28
CA ARG A 59 1.20 17.26 5.26
C ARG A 59 1.61 16.16 4.28
N ALA A 60 0.83 15.06 4.21
CA ALA A 60 1.04 14.00 3.22
C ALA A 60 0.84 14.53 1.80
N LEU A 61 -0.24 15.26 1.55
CA LEU A 61 -0.51 15.87 0.25
C LEU A 61 0.58 16.86 -0.16
N GLN A 62 1.03 17.70 0.76
CA GLN A 62 2.10 18.66 0.50
C GLN A 62 3.40 17.96 0.13
N THR A 63 3.77 16.93 0.87
CA THR A 63 4.98 16.13 0.61
C THR A 63 4.92 15.45 -0.76
N LEU A 64 3.77 14.86 -1.10
CA LEU A 64 3.54 14.25 -2.41
C LEU A 64 3.66 15.27 -3.55
N ARG A 65 2.97 16.40 -3.43
CA ARG A 65 2.97 17.46 -4.46
C ARG A 65 4.37 18.04 -4.69
N ALA A 66 5.11 18.26 -3.61
CA ALA A 66 6.50 18.75 -3.71
C ALA A 66 7.42 17.79 -4.45
N ALA A 67 7.10 16.49 -4.44
CA ALA A 67 7.83 15.45 -5.15
C ALA A 67 7.24 15.12 -6.54
N GLY A 68 6.19 15.82 -6.97
CA GLY A 68 5.58 15.66 -8.28
C GLY A 68 4.47 14.60 -8.37
N TYR A 69 3.95 14.13 -7.23
CA TYR A 69 2.83 13.19 -7.19
C TYR A 69 1.50 13.90 -7.01
N ASP A 70 0.46 13.37 -7.65
CA ASP A 70 -0.92 13.76 -7.43
C ASP A 70 -1.72 12.63 -6.79
N LEU A 71 -2.68 12.99 -5.94
CA LEU A 71 -3.57 12.03 -5.29
C LEU A 71 -4.95 12.66 -5.06
N ALA A 72 -5.99 12.01 -5.57
CA ALA A 72 -7.37 12.22 -5.15
C ALA A 72 -7.72 11.09 -4.18
N HIS A 73 -8.19 11.42 -2.97
CA HIS A 73 -8.34 10.46 -1.90
C HIS A 73 -9.60 10.67 -1.08
N ALA A 74 -10.25 9.57 -0.72
CA ALA A 74 -11.29 9.51 0.30
C ALA A 74 -11.03 8.26 1.15
N GLY A 75 -10.88 8.43 2.46
CA GLY A 75 -10.54 7.36 3.39
C GLY A 75 -11.52 6.20 3.34
N ARG A 76 -11.01 4.99 3.46
CA ARG A 76 -11.78 3.74 3.51
C ARG A 76 -11.25 2.85 4.60
N GLN A 77 -12.10 1.97 5.11
CA GLN A 77 -11.71 0.96 6.09
C GLN A 77 -11.73 -0.43 5.46
N ILE A 78 -10.64 -1.19 5.64
CA ILE A 78 -10.62 -2.61 5.26
C ILE A 78 -11.43 -3.42 6.28
N THR A 79 -12.21 -4.37 5.76
CA THR A 79 -13.01 -5.30 6.56
C THR A 79 -12.83 -6.72 6.02
N ALA A 80 -13.33 -7.73 6.74
CA ALA A 80 -13.29 -9.12 6.29
C ALA A 80 -13.96 -9.32 4.92
N GLU A 81 -14.94 -8.49 4.57
CA GLU A 81 -15.63 -8.54 3.28
C GLU A 81 -14.72 -8.25 2.09
N TRP A 82 -13.62 -7.53 2.29
CA TRP A 82 -12.64 -7.24 1.24
C TRP A 82 -11.95 -8.49 0.69
N PHE A 83 -11.99 -9.59 1.43
CA PHE A 83 -11.41 -10.87 1.00
C PHE A 83 -12.38 -11.71 0.15
N LEU A 84 -13.61 -11.23 -0.07
CA LEU A 84 -14.62 -11.91 -0.86
C LEU A 84 -14.62 -11.45 -2.31
N GLU A 85 -14.92 -12.35 -3.23
CA GLU A 85 -15.16 -12.03 -4.63
C GLU A 85 -16.56 -11.40 -4.85
N PRO A 86 -16.75 -10.54 -5.86
CA PRO A 86 -15.71 -9.98 -6.74
C PRO A 86 -15.02 -8.77 -6.10
N GLY A 87 -13.85 -8.41 -6.60
CA GLY A 87 -13.14 -7.18 -6.20
C GLY A 87 -12.11 -7.38 -5.08
N ARG A 88 -11.86 -8.62 -4.69
CA ARG A 88 -10.80 -8.96 -3.74
C ARG A 88 -9.45 -8.46 -4.23
N PRO A 89 -8.62 -7.80 -3.37
CA PRO A 89 -7.25 -7.47 -3.73
C PRO A 89 -6.40 -8.73 -3.99
N ASP A 90 -5.54 -8.65 -4.98
CA ASP A 90 -4.56 -9.70 -5.28
C ASP A 90 -3.33 -9.58 -4.38
N LEU A 91 -3.02 -8.36 -3.95
CA LEU A 91 -1.91 -8.06 -3.05
C LEU A 91 -2.31 -6.95 -2.07
N LEU A 92 -2.12 -7.20 -0.79
CA LEU A 92 -2.31 -6.21 0.28
C LEU A 92 -0.95 -5.86 0.86
N LEU A 93 -0.63 -4.57 0.90
CA LEU A 93 0.66 -4.05 1.36
C LEU A 93 0.46 -3.23 2.63
N THR A 94 0.81 -3.80 3.76
CA THR A 94 0.71 -3.15 5.07
C THR A 94 1.95 -2.31 5.37
N MET A 95 1.76 -1.22 6.13
CA MET A 95 2.83 -0.25 6.39
C MET A 95 3.69 -0.62 7.60
N ASP A 96 3.13 -1.30 8.57
CA ASP A 96 3.86 -1.73 9.76
C ASP A 96 3.41 -3.10 10.27
N SER A 97 4.14 -3.63 11.23
CA SER A 97 3.86 -4.95 11.82
C SER A 97 2.51 -5.03 12.53
N SER A 98 2.03 -3.90 13.08
CA SER A 98 0.70 -3.81 13.70
C SER A 98 -0.41 -3.90 12.66
N ASN A 99 -0.29 -3.14 11.57
CA ASN A 99 -1.25 -3.23 10.45
C ASN A 99 -1.24 -4.65 9.86
N TYR A 100 -0.06 -5.23 9.69
CA TYR A 100 0.10 -6.59 9.20
C TYR A 100 -0.67 -7.61 10.05
N ALA A 101 -0.47 -7.58 11.36
CA ALA A 101 -1.17 -8.48 12.28
C ALA A 101 -2.70 -8.31 12.22
N THR A 102 -3.18 -7.07 12.13
CA THR A 102 -4.61 -6.77 12.03
C THR A 102 -5.21 -7.33 10.73
N VAL A 103 -4.54 -7.13 9.60
CA VAL A 103 -5.04 -7.61 8.29
C VAL A 103 -4.98 -9.14 8.20
N ILE A 104 -3.92 -9.77 8.73
CA ILE A 104 -3.82 -11.23 8.85
C ILE A 104 -5.01 -11.80 9.63
N ALA A 105 -5.41 -11.14 10.72
CA ALA A 105 -6.56 -11.58 11.52
C ALA A 105 -7.91 -11.47 10.79
N LEU A 106 -8.02 -10.59 9.80
CA LEU A 106 -9.21 -10.46 8.96
C LEU A 106 -9.28 -11.52 7.86
N ALA A 107 -8.16 -12.11 7.48
CA ALA A 107 -8.08 -13.06 6.37
C ALA A 107 -8.79 -14.38 6.72
N PRO A 108 -9.67 -14.89 5.85
CA PRO A 108 -10.49 -16.07 6.15
C PRO A 108 -9.73 -17.40 6.09
N ASP A 109 -8.62 -17.45 5.36
CA ASP A 109 -7.86 -18.67 5.11
C ASP A 109 -6.39 -18.38 4.77
N ASP A 110 -5.60 -19.42 4.55
CA ASP A 110 -4.18 -19.30 4.24
C ASP A 110 -3.92 -18.68 2.86
N ASP A 111 -4.77 -18.96 1.86
CA ASP A 111 -4.67 -18.32 0.54
C ASP A 111 -4.80 -16.79 0.65
N ALA A 112 -5.74 -16.32 1.44
CA ALA A 112 -5.91 -14.89 1.72
C ALA A 112 -4.69 -14.30 2.48
N ARG A 113 -4.12 -15.05 3.43
CA ARG A 113 -2.94 -14.60 4.17
C ARG A 113 -1.70 -14.48 3.29
N GLU A 114 -1.53 -15.36 2.31
CA GLU A 114 -0.40 -15.30 1.36
C GLU A 114 -0.43 -14.06 0.48
N ARG A 115 -1.58 -13.40 0.35
CA ARG A 115 -1.76 -12.14 -0.38
C ARG A 115 -1.35 -10.90 0.43
N ILE A 116 -1.08 -11.06 1.72
CA ILE A 116 -0.76 -9.97 2.64
C ILE A 116 0.75 -9.93 2.84
N ARG A 117 1.35 -8.80 2.50
CA ARG A 117 2.79 -8.56 2.69
C ARG A 117 3.00 -7.16 3.27
N MET A 118 4.16 -6.94 3.84
CA MET A 118 4.56 -5.59 4.25
C MET A 118 5.15 -4.84 3.06
N MET A 119 4.82 -3.55 2.93
CA MET A 119 5.30 -2.70 1.83
C MET A 119 6.82 -2.77 1.67
N ARG A 120 7.56 -2.64 2.77
CA ARG A 120 9.02 -2.63 2.75
C ARG A 120 9.67 -3.98 2.54
N SER A 121 8.91 -5.08 2.49
CA SER A 121 9.46 -6.36 2.06
C SER A 121 9.91 -6.35 0.58
N PHE A 122 9.43 -5.39 -0.19
CA PHE A 122 9.87 -5.16 -1.57
C PHE A 122 11.09 -4.26 -1.70
N ASP A 123 11.53 -3.61 -0.62
CA ASP A 123 12.75 -2.82 -0.63
C ASP A 123 13.97 -3.74 -0.75
N PRO A 124 14.78 -3.63 -1.82
CA PRO A 124 15.95 -4.50 -2.00
C PRO A 124 16.96 -4.44 -0.84
N ALA A 125 17.04 -3.32 -0.12
CA ALA A 125 17.91 -3.16 1.04
C ALA A 125 17.49 -4.01 2.24
N LEU A 126 16.25 -4.51 2.25
CA LEU A 126 15.67 -5.31 3.33
C LEU A 126 15.37 -6.75 2.89
N GLU A 127 16.00 -7.20 1.83
CA GLU A 127 15.84 -8.57 1.34
C GLU A 127 16.16 -9.60 2.43
N GLY A 128 15.32 -10.61 2.57
CA GLY A 128 15.47 -11.67 3.57
C GLY A 128 14.89 -11.36 4.93
N VAL A 129 14.43 -10.14 5.20
CA VAL A 129 13.70 -9.82 6.44
C VAL A 129 12.29 -10.45 6.34
N PRO A 130 11.88 -11.29 7.31
CA PRO A 130 10.60 -11.99 7.20
C PRO A 130 9.40 -11.04 7.35
N GLU A 131 8.29 -11.41 6.71
CA GLU A 131 7.02 -10.69 6.84
C GLU A 131 6.57 -10.62 8.31
N GLY A 132 6.05 -9.48 8.72
CA GLY A 132 5.63 -9.21 10.09
C GLY A 132 6.75 -8.72 11.01
N ASP A 133 7.99 -8.70 10.55
CA ASP A 133 9.13 -8.20 11.33
C ASP A 133 9.10 -6.67 11.44
N PRO A 134 9.25 -6.08 12.66
CA PRO A 134 9.26 -4.62 12.83
C PRO A 134 10.36 -3.88 12.07
N ARG A 135 11.41 -4.55 11.61
CA ARG A 135 12.42 -3.94 10.73
C ARG A 135 11.84 -3.49 9.39
N LEU A 136 10.68 -4.04 8.99
CA LEU A 136 9.95 -3.65 7.79
C LEU A 136 8.95 -2.50 8.04
N ASP A 137 8.86 -1.97 9.25
CA ASP A 137 7.92 -0.90 9.55
C ASP A 137 8.24 0.37 8.79
N VAL A 138 7.20 0.99 8.22
CA VAL A 138 7.17 2.40 7.85
C VAL A 138 6.70 3.16 9.08
N PRO A 139 7.52 4.03 9.68
CA PRO A 139 7.10 4.75 10.89
C PRO A 139 5.88 5.64 10.62
N ASP A 140 5.02 5.78 11.63
CA ASP A 140 3.84 6.65 11.52
C ASP A 140 4.27 8.12 11.68
N PRO A 141 4.15 8.95 10.62
CA PRO A 141 4.59 10.33 10.66
C PRO A 141 3.59 11.28 11.34
N TRP A 142 2.42 10.78 11.73
CA TRP A 142 1.34 11.57 12.34
C TRP A 142 1.82 12.41 13.54
N TYR A 143 2.67 11.81 14.38
CA TYR A 143 3.19 12.42 15.60
C TYR A 143 4.46 13.24 15.37
N GLY A 144 4.95 13.35 14.15
CA GLY A 144 6.19 14.02 13.78
C GLY A 144 5.96 15.35 13.05
N ASP A 145 7.06 15.86 12.49
CA ASP A 145 7.11 17.05 11.67
C ASP A 145 7.19 16.72 10.16
N HIS A 146 7.45 17.73 9.33
CA HIS A 146 7.58 17.56 7.88
C HIS A 146 8.72 16.61 7.47
N ASP A 147 9.81 16.54 8.24
CA ASP A 147 10.94 15.65 7.93
C ASP A 147 10.52 14.20 8.03
N GLY A 148 9.62 13.86 8.96
CA GLY A 148 9.04 12.52 9.07
C GLY A 148 8.27 12.11 7.82
N PHE A 149 7.51 13.01 7.21
CA PHE A 149 6.80 12.73 5.96
C PHE A 149 7.76 12.54 4.78
N ALA A 150 8.82 13.32 4.69
CA ALA A 150 9.85 13.17 3.66
C ALA A 150 10.59 11.83 3.79
N ASP A 151 10.92 11.41 5.01
CA ASP A 151 11.55 10.12 5.27
C ASP A 151 10.64 8.96 4.88
N VAL A 152 9.36 9.04 5.22
CA VAL A 152 8.34 8.05 4.82
C VAL A 152 8.25 7.96 3.30
N LEU A 153 8.20 9.09 2.60
CA LEU A 153 8.15 9.10 1.14
C LEU A 153 9.36 8.38 0.53
N ALA A 154 10.57 8.64 1.02
CA ALA A 154 11.78 7.97 0.53
C ALA A 154 11.73 6.45 0.73
N MET A 155 11.23 5.98 1.87
CA MET A 155 11.03 4.55 2.14
C MET A 155 10.02 3.92 1.18
N LEU A 156 8.91 4.62 0.93
CA LEU A 156 7.86 4.15 0.02
C LEU A 156 8.36 4.11 -1.44
N GLU A 157 9.16 5.08 -1.85
CA GLU A 157 9.75 5.10 -3.20
C GLU A 157 10.69 3.91 -3.41
N ALA A 158 11.57 3.62 -2.45
CA ALA A 158 12.48 2.47 -2.54
C ALA A 158 11.71 1.13 -2.62
N ALA A 159 10.67 0.97 -1.79
CA ALA A 159 9.84 -0.23 -1.82
C ALA A 159 9.02 -0.33 -3.11
N ALA A 160 8.48 0.77 -3.60
CA ALA A 160 7.71 0.79 -4.85
C ALA A 160 8.57 0.43 -6.07
N ASP A 161 9.81 0.89 -6.11
CA ASP A 161 10.75 0.51 -7.18
C ASP A 161 11.01 -0.99 -7.20
N GLY A 162 11.19 -1.61 -6.04
CA GLY A 162 11.33 -3.06 -5.90
C GLY A 162 10.06 -3.82 -6.27
N LEU A 163 8.89 -3.31 -5.86
CA LEU A 163 7.59 -3.90 -6.20
C LEU A 163 7.37 -3.92 -7.72
N VAL A 164 7.60 -2.81 -8.40
CA VAL A 164 7.39 -2.72 -9.85
C VAL A 164 8.36 -3.62 -10.60
N ALA A 165 9.59 -3.78 -10.13
CA ALA A 165 10.52 -4.75 -10.68
C ALA A 165 10.02 -6.20 -10.57
N ASP A 166 9.24 -6.52 -9.53
CA ASP A 166 8.68 -7.85 -9.29
C ASP A 166 7.30 -8.07 -9.97
N LEU A 167 6.65 -7.00 -10.45
CA LEU A 167 5.31 -7.10 -11.06
C LEU A 167 5.22 -8.14 -12.19
N PRO A 168 6.18 -8.26 -13.12
CA PRO A 168 6.07 -9.28 -14.16
C PRO A 168 5.88 -10.70 -13.60
N LEU A 169 6.56 -11.04 -12.51
CA LEU A 169 6.41 -12.33 -11.84
C LEU A 169 5.07 -12.46 -11.11
N LEU A 170 4.56 -11.37 -10.54
CA LEU A 170 3.28 -11.34 -9.83
C LEU A 170 2.10 -11.45 -10.79
N LEU A 171 2.20 -10.85 -11.98
CA LEU A 171 1.15 -10.87 -12.99
C LEU A 171 1.05 -12.23 -13.71
N ASP A 172 2.10 -13.03 -13.70
CA ASP A 172 2.15 -14.35 -14.33
C ASP A 172 1.54 -15.48 -13.47
N ARG A 173 1.02 -15.17 -12.27
CA ARG A 173 0.47 -16.18 -11.33
C ARG A 173 -1.02 -16.43 -11.51
#